data_1cb68864499e728530ea397369441cbb
#
_entry.id   1cb68864499e728530ea397369441cbb
#
_cell.length_a   1.000
_cell.length_b   1.000
_cell.length_c   1.000
_cell.angle_alpha   90.00
_cell.angle_beta   90.00
_cell.angle_gamma   90.00
#
_symmetry.space_group_name_H-M   'P 1'
#
loop_
_entity.id
_entity.type
_entity.pdbx_description
1 polymer ?
#
loop_
_entity_poly.entity_id
_entity_poly.type
_entity_poly.pdbx_seq_one_letter_code
_entity_poly.pdbx_strand_id
1 'polypeptide(L)'
;MVLTHPEWDRTTVSPEIQKSLAQMGVWVEKCWYNVGEGNCSIEEMASHIRIVGAEHCFLSTDRGQAGRETPVEGMSCFISQLLRQGITTDEIHTMLCVVPEYVLGIQK
;
A
#
# COMPACT_ATOMS: atom_id res chain seq x y z
N MET A 1 -2.80 -10.87 10.79
CA MET A 1 -3.15 -9.50 11.22
C MET A 1 -2.74 -8.51 10.14
N VAL A 2 -3.54 -7.49 9.94
CA VAL A 2 -3.31 -6.47 8.91
C VAL A 2 -3.26 -5.10 9.57
N LEU A 3 -2.23 -4.31 9.23
CA LEU A 3 -2.13 -2.90 9.64
C LEU A 3 -2.79 -2.07 8.54
N THR A 4 -3.90 -1.43 8.84
CA THR A 4 -4.73 -0.70 7.89
C THR A 4 -4.41 0.79 7.94
N HIS A 5 -4.25 1.42 6.76
CA HIS A 5 -4.05 2.88 6.63
C HIS A 5 -2.92 3.43 7.51
N PRO A 6 -1.69 2.86 7.49
CA PRO A 6 -0.64 3.36 8.39
C PRO A 6 -0.20 4.79 8.07
N GLU A 7 -0.56 5.34 6.90
CA GLU A 7 -0.25 6.72 6.53
C GLU A 7 -1.39 7.70 6.77
N TRP A 8 -2.53 7.24 7.31
CA TRP A 8 -3.67 8.11 7.58
C TRP A 8 -3.44 8.88 8.88
N ASP A 9 -3.86 10.16 8.91
CA ASP A 9 -3.64 11.05 10.05
C ASP A 9 -4.00 10.44 11.41
N ARG A 10 -5.12 9.72 11.45
CA ARG A 10 -5.64 9.15 12.69
C ARG A 10 -4.96 7.84 13.09
N THR A 11 -4.26 7.22 12.15
CA THR A 11 -3.65 5.91 12.38
C THR A 11 -2.19 5.88 11.93
N THR A 12 -1.56 7.05 11.85
CA THR A 12 -0.19 7.18 11.35
C THR A 12 0.77 6.32 12.18
N VAL A 13 1.54 5.51 11.47
CA VAL A 13 2.57 4.65 12.05
C VAL A 13 3.85 4.88 11.25
N SER A 14 4.97 5.11 11.92
CA SER A 14 6.23 5.36 11.22
C SER A 14 6.63 4.13 10.41
N PRO A 15 7.36 4.32 9.28
CA PRO A 15 7.77 3.18 8.46
C PRO A 15 8.68 2.21 9.20
N GLU A 16 9.47 2.68 10.15
CA GLU A 16 10.31 1.81 10.97
C GLU A 16 9.49 0.88 11.85
N ILE A 17 8.41 1.40 12.43
CA ILE A 17 7.48 0.59 13.22
C ILE A 17 6.71 -0.38 12.31
N GLN A 18 6.29 0.10 11.13
CA GLN A 18 5.66 -0.76 10.13
C GLN A 18 6.56 -1.94 9.78
N LYS A 19 7.84 -1.69 9.58
CA LYS A 19 8.82 -2.74 9.28
C LYS A 19 8.93 -3.74 10.41
N SER A 20 9.00 -3.25 11.65
CA SER A 20 9.08 -4.12 12.82
C SER A 20 7.85 -5.02 12.93
N LEU A 21 6.67 -4.47 12.72
CA LEU A 21 5.41 -5.24 12.73
C LEU A 21 5.40 -6.27 11.60
N ALA A 22 5.86 -5.89 10.41
CA ALA A 22 5.92 -6.78 9.27
C ALA A 22 6.82 -7.99 9.56
N GLN A 23 7.94 -7.76 10.21
CA GLN A 23 8.84 -8.84 10.60
C GLN A 23 8.21 -9.79 11.62
N MET A 24 7.18 -9.35 12.32
CA MET A 24 6.40 -10.16 13.26
C MET A 24 5.21 -10.84 12.60
N GLY A 25 5.06 -10.73 11.29
CA GLY A 25 3.98 -11.37 10.54
C GLY A 25 2.77 -10.51 10.29
N VAL A 26 2.85 -9.20 10.51
CA VAL A 26 1.75 -8.28 10.22
C VAL A 26 1.85 -7.84 8.77
N TRP A 27 0.73 -7.96 8.02
CA TRP A 27 0.64 -7.46 6.65
C TRP A 27 0.32 -5.98 6.68
N VAL A 28 0.90 -5.19 5.75
CA VAL A 28 0.75 -3.73 5.76
C VAL A 28 -0.01 -3.29 4.51
N GLU A 29 -1.13 -2.62 4.70
CA GLU A 29 -1.93 -2.07 3.60
C GLU A 29 -1.40 -0.70 3.19
N LYS A 30 -1.08 -0.53 1.90
CA LYS A 30 -0.69 0.75 1.33
C LYS A 30 -1.84 1.26 0.47
N CYS A 31 -2.44 2.36 0.87
CA CYS A 31 -3.71 2.80 0.35
C CYS A 31 -3.59 4.08 -0.49
N TRP A 32 -4.10 4.04 -1.73
CA TRP A 32 -4.13 5.22 -2.61
C TRP A 32 -4.91 6.38 -1.99
N TYR A 33 -5.95 6.08 -1.19
CA TYR A 33 -6.72 7.10 -0.51
C TYR A 33 -5.83 8.09 0.24
N ASN A 34 -4.82 7.61 0.93
CA ASN A 34 -3.93 8.46 1.72
C ASN A 34 -3.13 9.41 0.85
N VAL A 35 -2.68 8.97 -0.32
CA VAL A 35 -1.98 9.82 -1.28
C VAL A 35 -2.95 10.83 -1.89
N GLY A 36 -4.10 10.38 -2.33
CA GLY A 36 -5.08 11.24 -2.98
C GLY A 36 -5.67 12.29 -2.07
N GLU A 37 -5.74 12.03 -0.76
CA GLU A 37 -6.26 12.99 0.22
C GLU A 37 -5.15 13.82 0.86
N GLY A 38 -3.91 13.65 0.45
CA GLY A 38 -2.80 14.47 0.92
C GLY A 38 -2.22 14.07 2.28
N ASN A 39 -2.56 12.89 2.78
CA ASN A 39 -2.00 12.40 4.05
C ASN A 39 -0.51 12.07 3.93
N CYS A 40 -0.09 11.65 2.75
CA CYS A 40 1.33 11.49 2.43
C CYS A 40 1.54 11.68 0.94
N SER A 41 2.76 12.03 0.55
CA SER A 41 3.11 12.17 -0.87
C SER A 41 3.39 10.79 -1.47
N ILE A 42 3.40 10.71 -2.80
CA ILE A 42 3.75 9.47 -3.47
C ILE A 42 5.22 9.10 -3.20
N GLU A 43 6.09 10.09 -3.04
CA GLU A 43 7.49 9.86 -2.69
C GLU A 43 7.60 9.22 -1.32
N GLU A 44 6.83 9.70 -0.36
CA GLU A 44 6.78 9.13 0.98
C GLU A 44 6.22 7.70 0.95
N MET A 45 5.15 7.49 0.20
CA MET A 45 4.54 6.17 0.07
C MET A 45 5.54 5.16 -0.50
N ALA A 46 6.26 5.54 -1.56
CA ALA A 46 7.27 4.68 -2.17
C ALA A 46 8.42 4.39 -1.19
N SER A 47 8.83 5.40 -0.43
CA SER A 47 9.87 5.23 0.59
C SER A 47 9.43 4.25 1.67
N HIS A 48 8.20 4.38 2.14
CA HIS A 48 7.64 3.46 3.16
C HIS A 48 7.60 2.03 2.64
N ILE A 49 7.21 1.83 1.39
CA ILE A 49 7.20 0.50 0.77
C ILE A 49 8.60 -0.11 0.75
N ARG A 50 9.61 0.71 0.41
CA ARG A 50 11.00 0.23 0.38
C ARG A 50 11.52 -0.14 1.77
N ILE A 51 11.15 0.66 2.78
CA ILE A 51 11.60 0.41 4.15
C ILE A 51 10.94 -0.86 4.70
N VAL A 52 9.64 -1.01 4.51
CA VAL A 52 8.87 -2.16 5.01
C VAL A 52 9.17 -3.43 4.20
N GLY A 53 9.29 -3.29 2.90
CA GLY A 53 9.48 -4.41 1.97
C GLY A 53 8.18 -4.74 1.25
N ALA A 54 8.23 -4.80 -0.08
CA ALA A 54 7.05 -5.07 -0.91
C ALA A 54 6.41 -6.42 -0.54
N GLU A 55 7.19 -7.39 -0.13
CA GLU A 55 6.71 -8.72 0.25
C GLU A 55 5.84 -8.71 1.52
N HIS A 56 5.78 -7.62 2.24
CA HIS A 56 4.95 -7.45 3.43
C HIS A 56 3.78 -6.50 3.21
N CYS A 57 3.69 -5.90 2.04
CA CYS A 57 2.69 -4.87 1.73
C CYS A 57 1.69 -5.36 0.68
N PHE A 58 0.49 -4.79 0.71
CA PHE A 58 -0.45 -4.94 -0.39
C PHE A 58 -1.10 -3.59 -0.68
N LEU A 59 -1.48 -3.39 -1.94
CA LEU A 59 -2.04 -2.12 -2.40
C LEU A 59 -3.56 -2.16 -2.38
N SER A 60 -4.17 -1.03 -2.02
CA SER A 60 -5.61 -0.84 -2.10
C SER A 60 -5.91 0.60 -2.46
N THR A 61 -7.14 0.90 -2.78
CA THR A 61 -7.52 2.26 -3.17
C THR A 61 -8.34 2.99 -2.11
N ASP A 62 -9.23 2.28 -1.45
CA ASP A 62 -10.20 2.86 -0.52
C ASP A 62 -10.93 4.04 -1.17
N ARG A 63 -11.25 3.89 -2.48
CA ARG A 63 -11.98 4.88 -3.25
C ARG A 63 -13.40 4.36 -3.52
N GLY A 64 -14.23 5.20 -4.13
CA GLY A 64 -15.60 4.85 -4.43
C GLY A 64 -16.60 5.84 -3.86
N GLN A 65 -16.12 6.89 -3.19
CA GLN A 65 -16.99 7.95 -2.71
C GLN A 65 -17.47 8.80 -3.90
N ALA A 66 -18.63 9.39 -3.75
CA ALA A 66 -19.18 10.29 -4.77
C ALA A 66 -18.20 11.43 -5.06
N GLY A 67 -17.98 11.73 -6.33
CA GLY A 67 -17.07 12.80 -6.75
C GLY A 67 -15.59 12.40 -6.78
N ARG A 68 -15.28 11.15 -6.51
CA ARG A 68 -13.89 10.64 -6.58
C ARG A 68 -13.76 9.70 -7.77
N GLU A 69 -12.50 9.42 -8.15
CA GLU A 69 -12.24 8.43 -9.19
C GLU A 69 -12.71 7.04 -8.74
N THR A 70 -12.96 6.17 -9.70
CA THR A 70 -13.36 4.79 -9.41
C THR A 70 -12.17 4.03 -8.80
N PRO A 71 -12.41 2.90 -8.12
CA PRO A 71 -11.31 2.08 -7.61
C PRO A 71 -10.32 1.65 -8.68
N VAL A 72 -10.81 1.35 -9.90
CA VAL A 72 -9.93 0.97 -11.02
C VAL A 72 -9.06 2.14 -11.44
N GLU A 73 -9.64 3.33 -11.57
CA GLU A 73 -8.90 4.54 -11.92
C GLU A 73 -7.87 4.88 -10.84
N GLY A 74 -8.26 4.79 -9.58
CA GLY A 74 -7.36 5.03 -8.45
C GLY A 74 -6.18 4.07 -8.44
N MET A 75 -6.43 2.79 -8.68
CA MET A 75 -5.37 1.79 -8.72
C MET A 75 -4.42 2.04 -9.90
N SER A 76 -4.94 2.38 -11.06
CA SER A 76 -4.10 2.72 -12.22
C SER A 76 -3.20 3.90 -11.93
N CYS A 77 -3.72 4.95 -11.31
CA CYS A 77 -2.93 6.11 -10.93
C CYS A 77 -1.85 5.75 -9.91
N PHE A 78 -2.22 4.95 -8.92
CA PHE A 78 -1.31 4.52 -7.86
C PHE A 78 -0.13 3.75 -8.46
N ILE A 79 -0.43 2.77 -9.29
CA ILE A 79 0.61 1.95 -9.96
C ILE A 79 1.52 2.83 -10.81
N SER A 80 0.95 3.70 -11.64
CA SER A 80 1.74 4.58 -12.51
C SER A 80 2.68 5.47 -11.70
N GLN A 81 2.20 6.03 -10.61
CA GLN A 81 3.02 6.92 -9.79
C GLN A 81 4.10 6.17 -9.03
N LEU A 82 3.80 4.97 -8.54
CA LEU A 82 4.80 4.14 -7.86
C LEU A 82 5.91 3.73 -8.83
N LEU A 83 5.56 3.39 -10.08
CA LEU A 83 6.56 3.05 -11.10
C LEU A 83 7.49 4.24 -11.36
N ARG A 84 6.96 5.45 -11.38
CA ARG A 84 7.77 6.67 -11.54
C ARG A 84 8.72 6.90 -10.38
N GLN A 85 8.38 6.40 -9.21
CA GLN A 85 9.22 6.52 -8.03
C GLN A 85 10.24 5.38 -7.91
N GLY A 86 10.29 4.50 -8.90
CA GLY A 86 11.28 3.43 -8.94
C GLY A 86 10.86 2.12 -8.31
N ILE A 87 9.61 2.00 -7.90
CA ILE A 87 9.04 0.71 -7.48
C ILE A 87 8.95 -0.15 -8.75
N THR A 88 9.46 -1.37 -8.68
CA THR A 88 9.55 -2.22 -9.89
C THR A 88 8.23 -2.91 -10.20
N THR A 89 8.10 -3.38 -11.44
CA THR A 89 6.94 -4.16 -11.88
C THR A 89 6.77 -5.41 -11.03
N ASP A 90 7.89 -6.07 -10.69
CA ASP A 90 7.86 -7.27 -9.84
C ASP A 90 7.34 -6.95 -8.44
N GLU A 91 7.75 -5.82 -7.88
CA GLU A 91 7.26 -5.38 -6.59
C GLU A 91 5.77 -5.06 -6.64
N ILE A 92 5.31 -4.41 -7.69
CA ILE A 92 3.89 -4.13 -7.91
C ILE A 92 3.10 -5.43 -7.98
N HIS A 93 3.57 -6.40 -8.76
CA HIS A 93 2.92 -7.71 -8.87
C HIS A 93 2.83 -8.40 -7.51
N THR A 94 3.91 -8.36 -6.74
CA THR A 94 3.94 -8.95 -5.40
C THR A 94 2.84 -8.34 -4.51
N MET A 95 2.73 -7.01 -4.51
CA MET A 95 1.76 -6.31 -3.67
C MET A 95 0.32 -6.45 -4.14
N LEU A 96 0.10 -6.70 -5.44
CA LEU A 96 -1.26 -6.80 -5.99
C LEU A 96 -1.79 -8.23 -6.03
N CYS A 97 -0.91 -9.21 -6.17
CA CYS A 97 -1.33 -10.60 -6.41
C CYS A 97 -0.84 -11.56 -5.33
N VAL A 98 0.47 -11.55 -5.06
CA VAL A 98 1.07 -12.54 -4.17
C VAL A 98 0.65 -12.31 -2.72
N VAL A 99 0.86 -11.11 -2.21
CA VAL A 99 0.53 -10.79 -0.82
C VAL A 99 -0.98 -10.89 -0.56
N PRO A 100 -1.87 -10.35 -1.42
CA PRO A 100 -3.30 -10.52 -1.19
C PRO A 100 -3.76 -11.97 -1.10
N GLU A 101 -3.16 -12.87 -1.87
CA GLU A 101 -3.50 -14.30 -1.78
C GLU A 101 -3.19 -14.84 -0.38
N TYR A 102 -2.05 -14.49 0.18
CA TYR A 102 -1.69 -14.89 1.54
C TYR A 102 -2.63 -14.27 2.58
N VAL A 103 -2.91 -12.98 2.45
CA VAL A 103 -3.76 -12.25 3.39
C VAL A 103 -5.17 -12.84 3.41
N LEU A 104 -5.70 -13.17 2.24
CA LEU A 104 -7.06 -13.72 2.12
C LEU A 104 -7.13 -15.20 2.44
N GLY A 105 -6.00 -15.88 2.57
CA GLY A 105 -5.98 -17.30 2.88
C GLY A 105 -6.44 -18.20 1.74
N ILE A 106 -6.38 -17.72 0.50
CA ILE A 106 -6.78 -18.51 -0.68
C ILE A 106 -5.61 -19.24 -1.32
N GLN A 107 -4.49 -19.22 -0.68
CA GLN A 107 -3.30 -19.92 -1.12
C GLN A 107 -3.52 -21.44 -1.10
N LYS A 108 -2.98 -22.09 -2.07
CA LYS A 108 -3.15 -23.53 -2.18
C LYS A 108 -1.84 -24.28 -2.08
#